data_3985c30cd5babf403ad5d9e698345f7d
#
_entry.id   3985c30cd5babf403ad5d9e698345f7d
#
_cell.length_a   1.000
_cell.length_b   1.000
_cell.length_c   1.000
_cell.angle_alpha   90.00
_cell.angle_beta   90.00
_cell.angle_gamma   90.00
#
_symmetry.space_group_name_H-M   'P 1'
#
loop_
_entity.id
_entity.type
_entity.pdbx_description
1 polymer ?
#
loop_
_entity_poly.entity_id
_entity_poly.type
_entity_poly.pdbx_seq_one_letter_code
_entity_poly.pdbx_strand_id
1 'polypeptide(L)'
;MKWFIIISAFFSIIMIFNSFYSFVFNSVSEIKPNYKSDFNSDSFYNLHAISIDGDKIDFKTFKGKKVLIVNVASECGYTNQYDDLQYLHRKYSNRLVILGFPSNNFGKQEPGSNVNILEFCQSNFGVEFQMFQKTDVIGENSHPVY
;
A
#
# COMPACT_ATOMS: atom_id res chain seq x y z
N MET A 1 16.74 -28.27 46.07
CA MET A 1 15.59 -28.88 45.33
C MET A 1 14.60 -27.88 44.70
N LYS A 2 14.56 -26.59 45.06
CA LYS A 2 13.64 -25.59 44.46
C LYS A 2 14.10 -24.98 43.12
N TRP A 3 15.37 -25.04 42.79
CA TRP A 3 15.92 -24.46 41.56
C TRP A 3 15.66 -25.31 40.30
N PHE A 4 15.57 -26.64 40.45
CA PHE A 4 15.32 -27.55 39.32
C PHE A 4 13.89 -27.42 38.75
N ILE A 5 12.92 -27.05 39.57
CA ILE A 5 11.50 -26.91 39.15
C ILE A 5 11.32 -25.64 38.33
N ILE A 6 12.06 -24.53 38.67
CA ILE A 6 11.94 -23.27 37.92
C ILE A 6 12.57 -23.38 36.54
N ILE A 7 13.67 -24.09 36.37
CA ILE A 7 14.33 -24.30 35.08
C ILE A 7 13.45 -25.17 34.17
N SER A 8 12.79 -26.20 34.70
CA SER A 8 11.87 -27.06 33.97
C SER A 8 10.64 -26.31 33.46
N ALA A 9 10.06 -25.40 34.27
CA ALA A 9 8.92 -24.58 33.89
C ALA A 9 9.27 -23.58 32.80
N PHE A 10 10.46 -22.96 32.84
CA PHE A 10 10.94 -22.04 31.82
C PHE A 10 11.18 -22.76 30.48
N PHE A 11 11.75 -23.94 30.48
CA PHE A 11 11.96 -24.75 29.28
C PHE A 11 10.62 -25.18 28.63
N SER A 12 9.62 -25.51 29.42
CA SER A 12 8.28 -25.89 28.94
C SER A 12 7.56 -24.69 28.29
N ILE A 13 7.69 -23.50 28.86
CA ILE A 13 7.08 -22.26 28.30
C ILE A 13 7.75 -21.90 26.98
N ILE A 14 9.07 -22.00 26.86
CA ILE A 14 9.80 -21.71 25.61
C ILE A 14 9.42 -22.72 24.51
N MET A 15 9.26 -24.00 24.85
CA MET A 15 8.84 -25.03 23.89
C MET A 15 7.40 -24.79 23.39
N ILE A 16 6.48 -24.38 24.27
CA ILE A 16 5.09 -24.06 23.89
C ILE A 16 5.08 -22.81 23.00
N PHE A 17 5.88 -21.77 23.29
CA PHE A 17 5.97 -20.57 22.48
C PHE A 17 6.55 -20.87 21.09
N ASN A 18 7.60 -21.68 20.99
CA ASN A 18 8.19 -22.08 19.71
C ASN A 18 7.22 -22.96 18.89
N SER A 19 6.47 -23.85 19.53
CA SER A 19 5.48 -24.69 18.86
C SER A 19 4.31 -23.84 18.35
N PHE A 20 3.83 -22.88 19.15
CA PHE A 20 2.77 -21.95 18.74
C PHE A 20 3.22 -21.00 17.61
N TYR A 21 4.44 -20.49 17.68
CA TYR A 21 5.03 -19.65 16.63
C TYR A 21 5.19 -20.41 15.32
N SER A 22 5.67 -21.66 15.39
CA SER A 22 5.78 -22.53 14.23
C SER A 22 4.42 -22.87 13.62
N PHE A 23 3.41 -23.14 14.46
CA PHE A 23 2.04 -23.40 14.01
C PHE A 23 1.41 -22.19 13.31
N VAL A 24 1.52 -21.00 13.91
CA VAL A 24 0.98 -19.75 13.32
C VAL A 24 1.73 -19.40 12.03
N PHE A 25 3.06 -19.53 12.01
CA PHE A 25 3.86 -19.19 10.83
C PHE A 25 3.61 -20.15 9.67
N ASN A 26 3.48 -21.45 9.93
CA ASN A 26 3.12 -22.43 8.90
C ASN A 26 1.69 -22.24 8.39
N SER A 27 0.75 -21.88 9.26
CA SER A 27 -0.63 -21.61 8.85
C SER A 27 -0.75 -20.38 7.97
N VAL A 28 0.08 -19.36 8.22
CA VAL A 28 0.12 -18.12 7.39
C VAL A 28 0.82 -18.38 6.05
N SER A 29 1.83 -19.25 6.01
CA SER A 29 2.53 -19.59 4.77
C SER A 29 1.73 -20.48 3.82
N GLU A 30 0.71 -21.18 4.32
CA GLU A 30 -0.20 -22.02 3.52
C GLU A 30 -1.41 -21.27 2.96
N ILE A 31 -1.64 -20.02 3.34
CA ILE A 31 -2.61 -19.17 2.65
C ILE A 31 -2.03 -18.84 1.27
N LYS A 32 -2.02 -19.80 0.38
CA LYS A 32 -1.90 -19.54 -1.05
C LYS A 32 -3.18 -18.81 -1.45
N PRO A 33 -3.10 -17.55 -1.87
CA PRO A 33 -4.27 -16.91 -2.43
C PRO A 33 -4.72 -17.76 -3.61
N ASN A 34 -5.89 -18.39 -3.50
CA ASN A 34 -6.54 -19.10 -4.61
C ASN A 34 -7.11 -18.08 -5.60
N TYR A 35 -6.30 -17.04 -5.86
CA TYR A 35 -6.54 -16.03 -6.85
C TYR A 35 -5.89 -16.53 -8.14
N LYS A 36 -6.69 -17.23 -8.97
CA LYS A 36 -6.38 -17.31 -10.39
C LYS A 36 -6.46 -15.88 -10.91
N SER A 37 -5.30 -15.22 -10.95
CA SER A 37 -5.21 -13.97 -11.66
C SER A 37 -5.34 -14.28 -13.16
N ASP A 38 -6.53 -14.19 -13.70
CA ASP A 38 -6.74 -13.87 -15.10
C ASP A 38 -6.32 -12.41 -15.38
N PHE A 39 -5.47 -11.86 -14.49
CA PHE A 39 -4.89 -10.54 -14.64
C PHE A 39 -3.90 -10.59 -15.79
N ASN A 40 -4.39 -10.22 -16.94
CA ASN A 40 -3.52 -9.93 -18.08
C ASN A 40 -2.70 -8.68 -17.71
N SER A 41 -1.43 -8.88 -17.37
CA SER A 41 -0.51 -7.78 -17.05
C SER A 41 -0.46 -6.72 -18.16
N ASP A 42 -0.75 -7.12 -19.41
CA ASP A 42 -0.83 -6.19 -20.53
C ASP A 42 -2.03 -5.24 -20.42
N SER A 43 -3.11 -5.63 -19.72
CA SER A 43 -4.26 -4.75 -19.52
C SER A 43 -3.90 -3.53 -18.65
N PHE A 44 -3.11 -3.71 -17.59
CA PHE A 44 -2.64 -2.60 -16.75
C PHE A 44 -1.80 -1.59 -17.56
N TYR A 45 -0.90 -2.07 -18.40
CA TYR A 45 -0.02 -1.20 -19.18
C TYR A 45 -0.71 -0.48 -20.33
N ASN A 46 -1.95 -0.83 -20.63
CA ASN A 46 -2.80 -0.11 -21.59
C ASN A 46 -3.61 1.01 -20.95
N LEU A 47 -3.60 1.11 -19.62
CA LEU A 47 -4.27 2.18 -18.89
C LEU A 47 -3.44 3.47 -18.90
N HIS A 48 -4.11 4.54 -18.55
CA HIS A 48 -3.52 5.84 -18.26
C HIS A 48 -4.34 6.54 -17.18
N ALA A 49 -3.75 7.51 -16.51
CA ALA A 49 -4.46 8.42 -15.61
C ALA A 49 -3.92 9.83 -15.78
N ILE A 50 -4.68 10.82 -15.30
CA ILE A 50 -4.25 12.21 -15.31
C ILE A 50 -3.51 12.48 -14.01
N SER A 51 -2.27 12.98 -14.09
CA SER A 51 -1.50 13.38 -12.91
C SER A 51 -2.23 14.47 -12.14
N ILE A 52 -1.88 14.68 -10.89
CA ILE A 52 -2.49 15.72 -10.07
C ILE A 52 -2.26 17.12 -10.66
N ASP A 53 -1.18 17.29 -11.42
CA ASP A 53 -0.82 18.52 -12.13
C ASP A 53 -1.50 18.67 -13.51
N GLY A 54 -2.24 17.64 -13.98
CA GLY A 54 -3.01 17.67 -15.21
C GLY A 54 -2.39 16.96 -16.40
N ASP A 55 -1.22 16.36 -16.29
CA ASP A 55 -0.56 15.64 -17.36
C ASP A 55 -1.11 14.22 -17.53
N LYS A 56 -1.23 13.76 -18.78
CA LYS A 56 -1.57 12.37 -19.06
C LYS A 56 -0.39 11.45 -18.86
N ILE A 57 -0.51 10.47 -17.96
CA ILE A 57 0.50 9.47 -17.67
C ILE A 57 0.07 8.11 -18.19
N ASP A 58 0.72 7.60 -19.22
CA ASP A 58 0.50 6.24 -19.72
C ASP A 58 1.22 5.22 -18.83
N PHE A 59 0.51 4.18 -18.37
CA PHE A 59 1.07 3.19 -17.43
C PHE A 59 2.13 2.29 -18.07
N LYS A 60 2.24 2.25 -19.38
CA LYS A 60 3.37 1.59 -20.07
C LYS A 60 4.74 2.12 -19.66
N THR A 61 4.82 3.37 -19.17
CA THR A 61 6.04 3.99 -18.65
C THR A 61 6.58 3.30 -17.40
N PHE A 62 5.74 2.52 -16.71
CA PHE A 62 6.11 1.79 -15.49
C PHE A 62 6.58 0.34 -15.76
N LYS A 63 6.65 -0.09 -17.04
CA LYS A 63 7.14 -1.42 -17.39
C LYS A 63 8.54 -1.69 -16.80
N GLY A 64 8.72 -2.90 -16.28
CA GLY A 64 9.99 -3.33 -15.66
C GLY A 64 10.16 -2.94 -14.18
N LYS A 65 9.23 -2.16 -13.61
CA LYS A 65 9.20 -1.83 -12.17
C LYS A 65 8.03 -2.54 -11.48
N LYS A 66 8.17 -2.77 -10.18
CA LYS A 66 7.02 -3.10 -9.33
C LYS A 66 6.16 -1.84 -9.18
N VAL A 67 4.85 -2.00 -9.20
CA VAL A 67 3.92 -0.86 -9.06
C VAL A 67 3.08 -1.09 -7.81
N LEU A 68 3.09 -0.10 -6.91
CA LEU A 68 2.24 -0.04 -5.74
C LEU A 68 1.16 1.03 -5.98
N ILE A 69 -0.08 0.60 -6.10
CA ILE A 69 -1.23 1.48 -6.26
C ILE A 69 -1.88 1.67 -4.89
N VAL A 70 -2.07 2.93 -4.49
CA VAL A 70 -2.62 3.27 -3.16
C VAL A 70 -3.68 4.34 -3.32
N ASN A 71 -4.89 4.09 -2.80
CA ASN A 71 -5.83 5.18 -2.57
C ASN A 71 -5.42 5.95 -1.30
N VAL A 72 -5.47 7.27 -1.38
CA VAL A 72 -4.97 8.17 -0.34
C VAL A 72 -6.02 9.23 -0.01
N ALA A 73 -5.90 9.83 1.17
CA ALA A 73 -6.77 10.93 1.60
C ALA A 73 -6.06 11.81 2.65
N SER A 74 -6.36 13.12 2.60
CA SER A 74 -5.74 14.13 3.48
C SER A 74 -6.32 14.15 4.89
N GLU A 75 -7.58 13.74 5.08
CA GLU A 75 -8.30 13.80 6.37
C GLU A 75 -8.61 12.40 6.92
N CYS A 76 -7.68 11.46 6.77
CA CYS A 76 -7.85 10.06 7.16
C CYS A 76 -7.02 9.75 8.43
N GLY A 77 -7.51 8.80 9.26
CA GLY A 77 -6.73 8.30 10.39
C GLY A 77 -5.41 7.63 10.00
N TYR A 78 -5.25 7.26 8.73
CA TYR A 78 -4.05 6.65 8.15
C TYR A 78 -3.19 7.63 7.33
N THR A 79 -3.49 8.92 7.34
CA THR A 79 -2.76 9.94 6.55
C THR A 79 -1.25 9.93 6.83
N ASN A 80 -0.83 9.61 8.05
CA ASN A 80 0.59 9.52 8.40
C ASN A 80 1.35 8.43 7.61
N GLN A 81 0.65 7.49 6.95
CA GLN A 81 1.30 6.51 6.05
C GLN A 81 1.96 7.15 4.82
N TYR A 82 1.69 8.41 4.53
CA TYR A 82 2.44 9.15 3.50
C TYR A 82 3.95 9.18 3.79
N ASP A 83 4.36 9.24 5.06
CA ASP A 83 5.79 9.18 5.43
C ASP A 83 6.41 7.83 5.03
N ASP A 84 5.71 6.71 5.30
CA ASP A 84 6.17 5.38 4.94
C ASP A 84 6.22 5.19 3.41
N LEU A 85 5.21 5.67 2.70
CA LEU A 85 5.17 5.64 1.24
C LEU A 85 6.32 6.47 0.64
N GLN A 86 6.56 7.67 1.17
CA GLN A 86 7.66 8.52 0.71
C GLN A 86 9.03 7.89 1.01
N TYR A 87 9.19 7.25 2.18
CA TYR A 87 10.39 6.50 2.48
C TYR A 87 10.61 5.35 1.49
N LEU A 88 9.57 4.57 1.18
CA LEU A 88 9.64 3.49 0.19
C LEU A 88 9.97 4.01 -1.20
N HIS A 89 9.37 5.14 -1.60
CA HIS A 89 9.66 5.80 -2.87
C HIS A 89 11.14 6.14 -2.98
N ARG A 90 11.71 6.86 -2.01
CA ARG A 90 13.13 7.24 -2.01
C ARG A 90 14.07 6.04 -2.00
N LYS A 91 13.75 5.05 -1.17
CA LYS A 91 14.62 3.86 -0.99
C LYS A 91 14.64 2.93 -2.20
N TYR A 92 13.53 2.82 -2.94
CA TYR A 92 13.34 1.80 -3.96
C TYR A 92 12.98 2.37 -5.35
N SER A 93 13.19 3.66 -5.61
CA SER A 93 12.80 4.38 -6.85
C SER A 93 13.30 3.73 -8.15
N ASN A 94 14.41 2.98 -8.09
CA ASN A 94 14.96 2.26 -9.24
C ASN A 94 14.12 1.02 -9.65
N ARG A 95 13.30 0.45 -8.75
CA ARG A 95 12.57 -0.81 -8.95
C ARG A 95 11.12 -0.81 -8.48
N LEU A 96 10.70 0.23 -7.77
CA LEU A 96 9.34 0.42 -7.26
C LEU A 96 8.82 1.77 -7.71
N VAL A 97 7.59 1.79 -8.21
CA VAL A 97 6.82 3.02 -8.45
C VAL A 97 5.61 3.01 -7.52
N ILE A 98 5.36 4.14 -6.87
CA ILE A 98 4.15 4.34 -6.06
C ILE A 98 3.24 5.28 -6.83
N LEU A 99 1.97 4.88 -6.95
CA LEU A 99 0.91 5.59 -7.64
C LEU A 99 -0.17 5.94 -6.63
N GLY A 100 -0.22 7.19 -6.20
CA GLY A 100 -1.20 7.71 -5.24
C GLY A 100 -2.45 8.22 -5.94
N PHE A 101 -3.60 7.66 -5.59
CA PHE A 101 -4.91 8.06 -6.10
C PHE A 101 -5.74 8.68 -4.97
N PRO A 102 -5.83 10.00 -4.87
CA PRO A 102 -6.73 10.65 -3.92
C PRO A 102 -8.17 10.26 -4.17
N SER A 103 -8.90 9.91 -3.11
CA SER A 103 -10.29 9.50 -3.25
C SER A 103 -11.17 9.95 -2.09
N ASN A 104 -12.35 10.49 -2.41
CA ASN A 104 -13.34 10.91 -1.43
C ASN A 104 -14.39 9.83 -1.12
N ASN A 105 -14.22 8.62 -1.64
CA ASN A 105 -15.20 7.54 -1.50
C ASN A 105 -15.32 7.00 -0.07
N PHE A 106 -14.27 7.12 0.74
CA PHE A 106 -14.22 6.60 2.10
C PHE A 106 -14.41 7.74 3.10
N GLY A 107 -15.58 7.77 3.75
CA GLY A 107 -15.87 8.74 4.81
C GLY A 107 -15.77 10.22 4.40
N LYS A 108 -15.70 10.53 3.10
CA LYS A 108 -15.50 11.90 2.57
C LYS A 108 -14.21 12.56 3.08
N GLN A 109 -13.15 11.76 3.23
CA GLN A 109 -11.88 12.17 3.84
C GLN A 109 -10.91 12.85 2.85
N GLU A 110 -11.35 13.10 1.61
CA GLU A 110 -10.58 13.87 0.62
C GLU A 110 -11.44 14.97 -0.03
N PRO A 111 -11.89 15.98 0.75
CA PRO A 111 -12.80 17.01 0.23
C PRO A 111 -12.10 18.03 -0.68
N GLY A 112 -10.78 18.19 -0.55
CA GLY A 112 -9.98 19.22 -1.22
C GLY A 112 -9.99 19.14 -2.74
N SER A 113 -9.60 20.24 -3.40
CA SER A 113 -9.28 20.24 -4.82
C SER A 113 -7.93 19.55 -5.08
N ASN A 114 -7.62 19.19 -6.33
CA ASN A 114 -6.31 18.62 -6.69
C ASN A 114 -5.15 19.51 -6.25
N VAL A 115 -5.29 20.83 -6.37
CA VAL A 115 -4.27 21.79 -5.92
C VAL A 115 -4.06 21.73 -4.41
N ASN A 116 -5.16 21.73 -3.63
CA ASN A 116 -5.08 21.64 -2.18
C ASN A 116 -4.47 20.32 -1.71
N ILE A 117 -4.80 19.20 -2.39
CA ILE A 117 -4.26 17.88 -2.11
C ILE A 117 -2.75 17.84 -2.36
N LEU A 118 -2.32 18.37 -3.50
CA LEU A 118 -0.90 18.42 -3.85
C LEU A 118 -0.11 19.25 -2.83
N GLU A 119 -0.59 20.45 -2.52
CA GLU A 119 0.02 21.33 -1.52
C GLU A 119 0.10 20.65 -0.15
N PHE A 120 -0.98 19.99 0.29
CA PHE A 120 -1.01 19.26 1.55
C PHE A 120 0.04 18.13 1.58
N CYS A 121 0.10 17.30 0.53
CA CYS A 121 1.03 16.19 0.44
C CYS A 121 2.49 16.65 0.42
N GLN A 122 2.80 17.69 -0.32
CA GLN A 122 4.16 18.23 -0.43
C GLN A 122 4.59 18.93 0.86
N SER A 123 3.73 19.79 1.42
CA SER A 123 4.08 20.60 2.59
C SER A 123 4.20 19.79 3.87
N ASN A 124 3.35 18.76 4.07
CA ASN A 124 3.32 18.01 5.31
C ASN A 124 4.19 16.73 5.28
N PHE A 125 4.35 16.10 4.10
CA PHE A 125 5.00 14.79 3.97
C PHE A 125 6.13 14.78 2.94
N GLY A 126 6.37 15.89 2.23
CA GLY A 126 7.39 15.97 1.19
C GLY A 126 7.18 14.92 0.08
N VAL A 127 5.93 14.65 -0.30
CA VAL A 127 5.59 13.63 -1.30
C VAL A 127 6.19 13.96 -2.65
N GLU A 128 6.96 13.02 -3.19
CA GLU A 128 7.64 13.07 -4.50
C GLU A 128 7.17 11.95 -5.44
N PHE A 129 6.47 10.92 -4.92
CA PHE A 129 5.93 9.86 -5.78
C PHE A 129 4.74 10.36 -6.60
N GLN A 130 4.44 9.62 -7.68
CA GLN A 130 3.40 10.02 -8.63
C GLN A 130 2.02 10.09 -7.97
N MET A 131 1.46 11.30 -7.93
CA MET A 131 0.09 11.55 -7.52
C MET A 131 -0.80 11.77 -8.76
N PHE A 132 -2.04 11.28 -8.69
CA PHE A 132 -3.05 11.47 -9.73
C PHE A 132 -4.16 12.39 -9.26
N GLN A 133 -4.99 12.85 -10.20
CA GLN A 133 -6.18 13.62 -9.87
C GLN A 133 -7.12 12.78 -9.00
N LYS A 134 -7.85 13.46 -8.12
CA LYS A 134 -8.88 12.83 -7.29
C LYS A 134 -9.88 12.10 -8.17
N THR A 135 -10.14 10.83 -7.84
CA THR A 135 -11.01 9.95 -8.63
C THR A 135 -11.81 9.01 -7.75
N ASP A 136 -12.83 8.39 -8.34
CA ASP A 136 -13.51 7.28 -7.72
C ASP A 136 -12.65 6.01 -7.80
N VAL A 137 -12.57 5.27 -6.70
CA VAL A 137 -11.81 4.00 -6.57
C VAL A 137 -12.72 2.82 -6.24
N ILE A 138 -14.01 3.08 -6.05
CA ILE A 138 -15.08 2.09 -5.88
C ILE A 138 -16.32 2.46 -6.70
N GLY A 139 -17.17 1.47 -6.98
CA GLY A 139 -18.40 1.65 -7.75
C GLY A 139 -18.18 1.65 -9.27
N GLU A 140 -19.27 1.87 -10.00
CA GLU A 140 -19.29 1.75 -11.48
C GLU A 140 -18.40 2.79 -12.19
N ASN A 141 -18.17 3.95 -11.55
CA ASN A 141 -17.33 5.02 -12.09
C ASN A 141 -15.87 4.95 -11.62
N SER A 142 -15.48 3.86 -10.95
CA SER A 142 -14.11 3.73 -10.47
C SER A 142 -13.11 3.73 -11.63
N HIS A 143 -11.94 4.32 -11.38
CA HIS A 143 -10.86 4.28 -12.35
C HIS A 143 -10.49 2.82 -12.69
N PRO A 144 -10.28 2.47 -13.99
CA PRO A 144 -10.04 1.07 -14.43
C PRO A 144 -8.84 0.38 -13.81
N VAL A 145 -8.01 1.08 -13.05
CA VAL A 145 -6.88 0.50 -12.29
C VAL A 145 -7.36 -0.22 -11.04
N TYR A 146 -8.61 0.03 -10.59
CA TYR A 146 -9.29 -0.60 -9.45
C TYR A 146 -10.37 -1.60 -9.92
#